data_5fa8591568196fcfe96a9c44422be5cb
#
_entry.id   5fa8591568196fcfe96a9c44422be5cb
#
_cell.length_a   1.000
_cell.length_b   1.000
_cell.length_c   1.000
_cell.angle_alpha   90.00
_cell.angle_beta   90.00
_cell.angle_gamma   90.00
#
_symmetry.space_group_name_H-M   'P 1'
#
loop_
_entity.id
_entity.type
_entity.pdbx_description
1 polymer ?
#
loop_
_entity_poly.entity_id
_entity_poly.type
_entity_poly.pdbx_seq_one_letter_code
_entity_poly.pdbx_strand_id
1 'polypeptide(L)'
;MKRLSITVRLTLLFILLLSVAGAGIVWTLYNGLASELKWRDDTTLINRTAQIKQLLIDGVNPDTLPVYFNRMKDVSQDILIIHGDGINKIVNRTNVSDGMLNNIPASETISAAGIYRSIINDTEIDALRINIDEVSPSLTVTVAKLASARHNMLEQYKINSIIICIVAIILCSVLSPLLIRTGLREIKKLSGVTEALNYNDNREPVEVSALPRELKPLGQALNKMHHALVKDFERLSQFADDLAHELRTPINALLGQNQVTLSQTRSIAEYQKTIAGNIEELENISRLTENILFLARADKNNVLVKLDALSLNKEVENLLDYLQYL
;
A
#
# COMPACT_ATOMS: atom_id res chain seq x y z
N MET A 1 19.78 -4.56 -14.28
CA MET A 1 18.48 -5.04 -13.79
C MET A 1 17.39 -4.11 -14.30
N LYS A 2 16.47 -4.56 -15.15
CA LYS A 2 15.33 -3.76 -15.62
C LYS A 2 14.46 -3.44 -14.42
N ARG A 3 14.29 -2.16 -14.10
CA ARG A 3 13.40 -1.71 -13.01
C ARG A 3 11.97 -2.09 -13.38
N LEU A 4 11.35 -2.96 -12.60
CA LEU A 4 9.94 -3.33 -12.76
C LEU A 4 9.08 -2.07 -12.74
N SER A 5 8.07 -2.00 -13.60
CA SER A 5 7.08 -0.91 -13.59
C SER A 5 6.44 -0.77 -12.21
N ILE A 6 6.16 0.46 -11.79
CA ILE A 6 5.48 0.77 -10.52
C ILE A 6 4.18 -0.04 -10.40
N THR A 7 3.44 -0.18 -11.48
CA THR A 7 2.22 -0.99 -11.54
C THR A 7 2.47 -2.44 -11.12
N VAL A 8 3.51 -3.08 -11.69
CA VAL A 8 3.86 -4.48 -11.39
C VAL A 8 4.30 -4.62 -9.94
N ARG A 9 5.09 -3.67 -9.43
CA ARG A 9 5.55 -3.70 -8.03
C ARG A 9 4.41 -3.56 -7.03
N LEU A 10 3.47 -2.64 -7.28
CA LEU A 10 2.28 -2.46 -6.45
C LEU A 10 1.36 -3.68 -6.50
N THR A 11 1.15 -4.26 -7.69
CA THR A 11 0.33 -5.48 -7.85
C THR A 11 0.93 -6.65 -7.07
N LEU A 12 2.26 -6.87 -7.16
CA LEU A 12 2.93 -7.94 -6.42
C LEU A 12 2.86 -7.75 -4.90
N LEU A 13 3.05 -6.52 -4.42
CA LEU A 13 2.88 -6.18 -2.99
C LEU A 13 1.46 -6.46 -2.51
N PHE A 14 0.46 -6.09 -3.31
CA PHE A 14 -0.95 -6.30 -2.97
C PHE A 14 -1.32 -7.79 -2.93
N ILE A 15 -0.84 -8.59 -3.91
CA ILE A 15 -1.01 -10.04 -3.93
C ILE A 15 -0.35 -10.70 -2.71
N LEU A 16 0.88 -10.29 -2.37
CA LEU A 16 1.59 -10.80 -1.20
C LEU A 16 0.81 -10.52 0.09
N LEU A 17 0.37 -9.28 0.27
CA LEU A 17 -0.39 -8.86 1.45
C LEU A 17 -1.70 -9.64 1.57
N LEU A 18 -2.43 -9.80 0.45
CA LEU A 18 -3.67 -10.56 0.41
C LEU A 18 -3.45 -12.04 0.73
N SER A 19 -2.36 -12.63 0.22
CA SER A 19 -2.02 -14.04 0.48
C SER A 19 -1.70 -14.28 1.95
N VAL A 20 -0.93 -13.39 2.58
CA VAL A 20 -0.59 -13.49 4.02
C VAL A 20 -1.84 -13.29 4.88
N ALA A 21 -2.65 -12.27 4.57
CA ALA A 21 -3.89 -12.01 5.30
C ALA A 21 -4.88 -13.17 5.15
N GLY A 22 -5.07 -13.67 3.93
CA GLY A 22 -5.93 -14.81 3.64
C GLY A 22 -5.51 -16.09 4.37
N ALA A 23 -4.22 -16.40 4.37
CA ALA A 23 -3.67 -17.54 5.11
C ALA A 23 -3.92 -17.41 6.62
N GLY A 24 -3.73 -16.21 7.19
CA GLY A 24 -4.01 -15.94 8.60
C GLY A 24 -5.49 -16.10 8.96
N ILE A 25 -6.39 -15.62 8.12
CA ILE A 25 -7.84 -15.76 8.32
C ILE A 25 -8.24 -17.23 8.25
N VAL A 26 -7.81 -17.98 7.22
CA VAL A 26 -8.10 -19.41 7.08
C VAL A 26 -7.58 -20.19 8.27
N TRP A 27 -6.36 -19.93 8.71
CA TRP A 27 -5.77 -20.58 9.89
C TRP A 27 -6.57 -20.33 11.16
N THR A 28 -6.97 -19.09 11.41
CA THR A 28 -7.75 -18.71 12.59
C THR A 28 -9.14 -19.35 12.58
N LEU A 29 -9.82 -19.29 11.44
CA LEU A 29 -11.16 -19.88 11.30
C LEU A 29 -11.12 -21.41 11.39
N TYR A 30 -10.11 -22.05 10.79
CA TYR A 30 -9.94 -23.50 10.89
C TYR A 30 -9.74 -23.95 12.32
N ASN A 31 -8.83 -23.30 13.07
CA ASN A 31 -8.58 -23.63 14.47
C ASN A 31 -9.81 -23.35 15.35
N GLY A 32 -10.52 -22.26 15.08
CA GLY A 32 -11.75 -21.93 15.80
C GLY A 32 -12.83 -23.01 15.57
N LEU A 33 -13.06 -23.38 14.32
CA LEU A 33 -14.02 -24.43 13.97
C LEU A 33 -13.62 -25.80 14.55
N ALA A 34 -12.33 -26.16 14.47
CA ALA A 34 -11.83 -27.41 15.02
C ALA A 34 -12.03 -27.49 16.55
N SER A 35 -11.78 -26.39 17.25
CA SER A 35 -11.99 -26.28 18.69
C SER A 35 -13.47 -26.38 19.06
N GLU A 36 -14.34 -25.69 18.33
CA GLU A 36 -15.78 -25.69 18.55
C GLU A 36 -16.40 -27.08 18.31
N LEU A 37 -16.04 -27.74 17.21
CA LEU A 37 -16.52 -29.08 16.91
C LEU A 37 -16.07 -30.10 17.98
N LYS A 38 -14.81 -30.00 18.40
CA LYS A 38 -14.27 -30.83 19.48
C LYS A 38 -15.01 -30.63 20.79
N TRP A 39 -15.22 -29.37 21.20
CA TRP A 39 -15.99 -29.04 22.41
C TRP A 39 -17.43 -29.61 22.34
N ARG A 40 -18.06 -29.52 21.19
CA ARG A 40 -19.41 -30.07 20.97
C ARG A 40 -19.46 -31.60 21.05
N ASP A 41 -18.47 -32.28 20.48
CA ASP A 41 -18.35 -33.74 20.59
C ASP A 41 -18.10 -34.16 22.03
N ASP A 42 -17.20 -33.51 22.76
CA ASP A 42 -16.93 -33.77 24.18
C ASP A 42 -18.18 -33.58 25.03
N THR A 43 -18.91 -32.48 24.84
CA THR A 43 -20.14 -32.17 25.58
C THR A 43 -21.21 -33.23 25.28
N THR A 44 -21.34 -33.68 24.04
CA THR A 44 -22.28 -34.71 23.65
C THR A 44 -21.95 -36.04 24.34
N LEU A 45 -20.66 -36.42 24.33
CA LEU A 45 -20.18 -37.66 24.96
C LEU A 45 -20.41 -37.67 26.46
N ILE A 46 -20.08 -36.56 27.15
CA ILE A 46 -20.29 -36.35 28.58
C ILE A 46 -21.79 -36.52 28.91
N ASN A 47 -22.66 -35.78 28.21
CA ASN A 47 -24.10 -35.80 28.47
C ASN A 47 -24.71 -37.20 28.25
N ARG A 48 -24.28 -37.92 27.19
CA ARG A 48 -24.77 -39.29 26.92
C ARG A 48 -24.32 -40.24 28.00
N THR A 49 -23.06 -40.17 28.41
CA THR A 49 -22.53 -41.03 29.48
C THR A 49 -23.28 -40.75 30.80
N ALA A 50 -23.55 -39.50 31.15
CA ALA A 50 -24.32 -39.13 32.30
C ALA A 50 -25.76 -39.63 32.25
N GLN A 51 -26.43 -39.52 31.10
CA GLN A 51 -27.78 -40.06 30.88
C GLN A 51 -27.82 -41.56 31.06
N ILE A 52 -26.85 -42.31 30.51
CA ILE A 52 -26.80 -43.77 30.64
C ILE A 52 -26.54 -44.16 32.10
N LYS A 53 -25.62 -43.48 32.78
CA LYS A 53 -25.39 -43.68 34.21
C LYS A 53 -26.66 -43.46 35.00
N GLN A 54 -27.41 -42.39 34.77
CA GLN A 54 -28.65 -42.08 35.49
C GLN A 54 -29.73 -43.17 35.23
N LEU A 55 -29.90 -43.65 33.99
CA LEU A 55 -30.85 -44.73 33.67
C LEU A 55 -30.53 -46.02 34.41
N LEU A 56 -29.26 -46.35 34.58
CA LEU A 56 -28.84 -47.51 35.38
C LEU A 56 -29.09 -47.36 36.85
N ILE A 57 -28.84 -46.17 37.43
CA ILE A 57 -29.13 -45.84 38.82
C ILE A 57 -30.65 -45.89 39.08
N ASP A 58 -31.46 -45.42 38.11
CA ASP A 58 -32.94 -45.46 38.18
C ASP A 58 -33.52 -46.89 38.04
N GLY A 59 -32.66 -47.89 37.93
CA GLY A 59 -33.06 -49.33 37.92
C GLY A 59 -33.43 -49.89 36.53
N VAL A 60 -33.06 -49.19 35.47
CA VAL A 60 -33.23 -49.72 34.11
C VAL A 60 -32.30 -50.94 33.90
N ASN A 61 -32.87 -52.06 33.48
CA ASN A 61 -32.08 -53.26 33.24
C ASN A 61 -31.03 -53.04 32.17
N PRO A 62 -29.74 -53.34 32.45
CA PRO A 62 -28.64 -53.22 31.46
C PRO A 62 -28.93 -53.90 30.12
N ASP A 63 -29.73 -54.96 30.12
CA ASP A 63 -30.13 -55.69 28.89
C ASP A 63 -31.02 -54.85 27.95
N THR A 64 -31.74 -53.85 28.48
CA THR A 64 -32.64 -52.98 27.71
C THR A 64 -32.00 -51.69 27.28
N LEU A 65 -30.86 -51.32 27.86
CA LEU A 65 -30.13 -50.08 27.55
C LEU A 65 -29.81 -49.91 26.04
N PRO A 66 -29.43 -50.95 25.30
CA PRO A 66 -29.23 -50.82 23.84
C PRO A 66 -30.45 -50.27 23.10
N VAL A 67 -31.67 -50.58 23.56
CA VAL A 67 -32.91 -50.05 22.97
C VAL A 67 -33.08 -48.57 23.25
N TYR A 68 -32.79 -48.13 24.49
CA TYR A 68 -32.80 -46.70 24.86
C TYR A 68 -31.75 -45.93 24.12
N PHE A 69 -30.52 -46.45 24.03
CA PHE A 69 -29.41 -45.82 23.29
C PHE A 69 -29.73 -45.63 21.81
N ASN A 70 -30.33 -46.62 21.18
CA ASN A 70 -30.75 -46.57 19.77
C ASN A 70 -31.86 -45.54 19.49
N ARG A 71 -32.63 -45.13 20.51
CA ARG A 71 -33.66 -44.08 20.42
C ARG A 71 -33.14 -42.69 20.65
N MET A 72 -31.90 -42.54 21.15
CA MET A 72 -31.27 -41.22 21.29
C MET A 72 -30.99 -40.63 19.90
N LYS A 73 -31.00 -39.31 19.83
CA LYS A 73 -30.78 -38.60 18.58
C LYS A 73 -29.28 -38.65 18.19
N ASP A 74 -28.98 -38.84 16.91
CA ASP A 74 -27.61 -38.76 16.32
C ASP A 74 -26.61 -39.85 16.84
N VAL A 75 -27.07 -41.05 17.11
CA VAL A 75 -26.22 -42.16 17.58
C VAL A 75 -25.58 -43.00 16.45
N SER A 76 -25.68 -42.57 15.21
CA SER A 76 -25.19 -43.38 14.06
C SER A 76 -23.67 -43.62 14.07
N GLN A 77 -22.90 -42.78 14.75
CA GLN A 77 -21.43 -42.88 14.90
C GLN A 77 -20.99 -43.16 16.33
N ASP A 78 -21.94 -43.44 17.23
CA ASP A 78 -21.66 -43.73 18.60
C ASP A 78 -21.64 -45.21 18.87
N ILE A 79 -20.83 -45.62 19.82
CA ILE A 79 -20.65 -46.98 20.28
C ILE A 79 -20.97 -47.00 21.76
N LEU A 80 -21.79 -47.97 22.17
CA LEU A 80 -22.06 -48.27 23.56
C LEU A 80 -21.56 -49.67 23.88
N ILE A 81 -20.73 -49.80 24.91
CA ILE A 81 -20.28 -51.08 25.45
C ILE A 81 -20.62 -51.13 26.93
N ILE A 82 -21.35 -52.14 27.34
CA ILE A 82 -21.67 -52.43 28.74
C ILE A 82 -21.01 -53.74 29.09
N HIS A 83 -20.14 -53.70 30.09
CA HIS A 83 -19.42 -54.88 30.57
C HIS A 83 -19.61 -55.02 32.07
N GLY A 84 -19.99 -56.25 32.53
CA GLY A 84 -20.21 -56.58 33.94
C GLY A 84 -20.36 -58.06 34.15
N ASP A 85 -20.57 -58.50 35.40
CA ASP A 85 -20.69 -59.94 35.75
C ASP A 85 -21.85 -60.59 34.98
N GLY A 86 -21.50 -61.37 33.93
CA GLY A 86 -22.47 -62.04 33.07
C GLY A 86 -23.16 -61.17 32.02
N ILE A 87 -22.85 -59.87 31.97
CA ILE A 87 -23.42 -58.92 31.02
C ILE A 87 -22.30 -58.45 30.07
N ASN A 88 -22.46 -58.71 28.78
CA ASN A 88 -21.62 -58.14 27.74
C ASN A 88 -22.51 -57.68 26.58
N LYS A 89 -22.86 -56.39 26.54
CA LYS A 89 -23.72 -55.81 25.52
C LYS A 89 -22.94 -54.76 24.75
N ILE A 90 -22.92 -54.94 23.44
CA ILE A 90 -22.22 -54.02 22.53
C ILE A 90 -23.22 -53.54 21.51
N VAL A 91 -23.34 -52.20 21.42
CA VAL A 91 -24.05 -51.52 20.34
C VAL A 91 -22.99 -50.78 19.53
N ASN A 92 -22.54 -51.45 18.48
CA ASN A 92 -21.54 -50.88 17.58
C ASN A 92 -22.10 -50.96 16.15
N ARG A 93 -22.38 -49.81 15.58
CA ARG A 93 -22.81 -49.67 14.16
C ARG A 93 -21.64 -49.20 13.26
N THR A 94 -20.46 -49.21 13.78
CA THR A 94 -19.25 -48.74 13.10
C THR A 94 -18.37 -49.91 12.69
N ASN A 95 -17.39 -49.70 11.86
CA ASN A 95 -16.44 -50.73 11.44
C ASN A 95 -15.26 -50.91 12.43
N VAL A 96 -15.37 -50.39 13.63
CA VAL A 96 -14.33 -50.49 14.65
C VAL A 96 -14.43 -51.82 15.39
N SER A 97 -13.30 -52.49 15.55
CA SER A 97 -13.28 -53.79 16.27
C SER A 97 -13.53 -53.60 17.77
N ASP A 98 -14.47 -54.32 18.31
CA ASP A 98 -14.85 -54.28 19.73
C ASP A 98 -13.68 -54.56 20.68
N GLY A 99 -12.72 -55.41 20.27
CA GLY A 99 -11.55 -55.76 21.09
C GLY A 99 -10.62 -54.58 21.35
N MET A 100 -10.61 -53.57 20.47
CA MET A 100 -9.78 -52.36 20.65
C MET A 100 -10.40 -51.39 21.67
N LEU A 101 -11.72 -51.43 21.83
CA LEU A 101 -12.42 -50.54 22.76
C LEU A 101 -12.42 -51.08 24.21
N ASN A 102 -12.10 -52.37 24.41
CA ASN A 102 -12.01 -52.95 25.73
C ASN A 102 -10.78 -52.50 26.54
N ASN A 103 -9.77 -51.95 25.89
CA ASN A 103 -8.54 -51.49 26.55
C ASN A 103 -8.59 -49.99 26.95
N ILE A 104 -9.75 -49.34 26.85
CA ILE A 104 -9.90 -47.95 27.24
C ILE A 104 -9.84 -47.87 28.78
N PRO A 105 -9.00 -46.98 29.36
CA PRO A 105 -8.93 -46.80 30.81
C PRO A 105 -10.28 -46.28 31.34
N ALA A 106 -10.71 -46.76 32.50
CA ALA A 106 -11.88 -46.22 33.18
C ALA A 106 -11.53 -44.85 33.80
N SER A 107 -12.42 -43.88 33.63
CA SER A 107 -12.32 -42.57 34.27
C SER A 107 -13.13 -42.56 35.55
N GLU A 108 -12.60 -41.92 36.58
CA GLU A 108 -13.31 -41.66 37.86
C GLU A 108 -14.36 -40.58 37.71
N THR A 109 -14.26 -39.73 36.73
CA THR A 109 -15.14 -38.56 36.57
C THR A 109 -15.74 -38.47 35.17
N ILE A 110 -17.02 -38.07 35.12
CA ILE A 110 -17.70 -37.74 33.84
C ILE A 110 -17.37 -36.28 33.52
N SER A 111 -16.21 -36.10 32.86
CA SER A 111 -15.71 -34.75 32.50
C SER A 111 -14.89 -34.85 31.23
N ALA A 112 -14.59 -33.67 30.63
CA ALA A 112 -13.72 -33.63 29.46
C ALA A 112 -12.30 -34.18 29.70
N ALA A 113 -11.81 -34.12 30.95
CA ALA A 113 -10.50 -34.65 31.35
C ALA A 113 -10.49 -36.19 31.33
N GLY A 114 -11.66 -36.85 31.51
CA GLY A 114 -11.79 -38.34 31.46
C GLY A 114 -11.94 -38.91 30.07
N ILE A 115 -12.06 -38.08 29.02
CA ILE A 115 -12.21 -38.54 27.66
C ILE A 115 -10.89 -39.09 27.14
N TYR A 116 -10.88 -40.39 26.82
CA TYR A 116 -9.77 -41.06 26.18
C TYR A 116 -9.85 -40.87 24.67
N ARG A 117 -8.72 -40.39 24.07
CA ARG A 117 -8.62 -40.18 22.62
C ARG A 117 -7.59 -41.09 22.01
N SER A 118 -7.96 -41.82 20.99
CA SER A 118 -7.05 -42.70 20.26
C SER A 118 -7.38 -42.69 18.76
N ILE A 119 -6.39 -43.03 17.96
CA ILE A 119 -6.53 -43.25 16.52
C ILE A 119 -6.55 -44.74 16.29
N ILE A 120 -7.67 -45.25 15.81
CA ILE A 120 -7.86 -46.67 15.48
C ILE A 120 -8.21 -46.77 14.00
N ASN A 121 -7.43 -47.56 13.24
CA ASN A 121 -7.61 -47.71 11.78
C ASN A 121 -7.77 -46.37 11.05
N ASP A 122 -6.89 -45.42 11.34
CA ASP A 122 -6.88 -44.07 10.73
C ASP A 122 -8.09 -43.19 11.10
N THR A 123 -8.89 -43.62 12.07
CA THR A 123 -10.05 -42.87 12.56
C THR A 123 -9.82 -42.48 14.02
N GLU A 124 -9.97 -41.19 14.32
CA GLU A 124 -9.92 -40.70 15.70
C GLU A 124 -11.19 -41.10 16.44
N ILE A 125 -11.05 -41.67 17.62
CA ILE A 125 -12.14 -42.10 18.50
C ILE A 125 -12.00 -41.37 19.83
N ASP A 126 -13.06 -40.71 20.22
CA ASP A 126 -13.23 -40.09 21.53
C ASP A 126 -14.11 -41.05 22.37
N ALA A 127 -13.61 -41.53 23.50
CA ALA A 127 -14.32 -42.48 24.35
C ALA A 127 -14.27 -42.07 25.82
N LEU A 128 -15.39 -42.30 26.51
CA LEU A 128 -15.48 -42.13 27.96
C LEU A 128 -15.95 -43.42 28.58
N ARG A 129 -15.12 -44.04 29.44
CA ARG A 129 -15.43 -45.26 30.19
C ARG A 129 -15.56 -44.92 31.67
N ILE A 130 -16.66 -45.33 32.27
CA ILE A 130 -16.95 -45.12 33.68
C ILE A 130 -17.33 -46.44 34.38
N ASN A 131 -16.98 -46.55 35.64
CA ASN A 131 -17.51 -47.61 36.53
C ASN A 131 -18.81 -47.15 37.19
N ILE A 132 -19.75 -48.03 37.37
CA ILE A 132 -21.04 -47.75 37.98
C ILE A 132 -21.15 -48.58 39.28
N ASP A 133 -20.36 -48.20 40.24
CA ASP A 133 -20.27 -48.88 41.51
C ASP A 133 -21.59 -48.83 42.33
N GLU A 134 -22.45 -47.83 42.02
CA GLU A 134 -23.75 -47.69 42.64
C GLU A 134 -24.75 -48.83 42.27
N VAL A 135 -24.54 -49.52 41.12
CA VAL A 135 -25.41 -50.61 40.66
C VAL A 135 -24.69 -51.95 40.83
N SER A 136 -23.45 -52.06 40.46
CA SER A 136 -22.58 -53.23 40.65
C SER A 136 -21.11 -52.86 40.55
N PRO A 137 -20.25 -53.36 41.45
CA PRO A 137 -18.83 -52.99 41.43
C PRO A 137 -18.04 -53.46 40.19
N SER A 138 -18.65 -54.40 39.42
CA SER A 138 -18.02 -54.85 38.17
C SER A 138 -18.65 -54.26 36.91
N LEU A 139 -19.67 -53.38 37.06
CA LEU A 139 -20.36 -52.82 35.89
C LEU A 139 -19.62 -51.61 35.33
N THR A 140 -19.16 -51.73 34.11
CA THR A 140 -18.53 -50.66 33.37
C THR A 140 -19.35 -50.28 32.13
N VAL A 141 -19.43 -48.99 31.88
CA VAL A 141 -20.07 -48.45 30.68
C VAL A 141 -19.04 -47.62 29.90
N THR A 142 -18.91 -47.94 28.64
CA THR A 142 -18.07 -47.20 27.70
C THR A 142 -18.96 -46.61 26.62
N VAL A 143 -18.94 -45.30 26.49
CA VAL A 143 -19.54 -44.58 25.38
C VAL A 143 -18.41 -44.02 24.53
N ALA A 144 -18.43 -44.36 23.24
CA ALA A 144 -17.42 -43.86 22.32
C ALA A 144 -18.09 -43.24 21.08
N LYS A 145 -17.43 -42.28 20.49
CA LYS A 145 -17.87 -41.57 19.30
C LYS A 145 -16.75 -41.54 18.27
N LEU A 146 -17.06 -41.85 17.02
CA LEU A 146 -16.11 -41.68 15.92
C LEU A 146 -16.04 -40.19 15.52
N ALA A 147 -14.84 -39.66 15.38
CA ALA A 147 -14.61 -38.31 14.93
C ALA A 147 -14.62 -38.16 13.40
N SER A 148 -15.04 -39.21 12.67
CA SER A 148 -15.05 -39.20 11.18
C SER A 148 -15.88 -38.06 10.59
N ALA A 149 -17.04 -37.75 11.20
CA ALA A 149 -17.86 -36.63 10.74
C ALA A 149 -17.15 -35.28 10.96
N ARG A 150 -16.51 -35.12 12.12
CA ARG A 150 -15.67 -33.93 12.44
C ARG A 150 -14.54 -33.79 11.45
N HIS A 151 -13.82 -34.88 11.18
CA HIS A 151 -12.70 -34.89 10.23
C HIS A 151 -13.16 -34.52 8.81
N ASN A 152 -14.23 -35.13 8.32
CA ASN A 152 -14.77 -34.82 7.00
C ASN A 152 -15.24 -33.35 6.87
N MET A 153 -15.88 -32.82 7.90
CA MET A 153 -16.28 -31.40 7.93
C MET A 153 -15.08 -30.47 7.89
N LEU A 154 -14.03 -30.73 8.67
CA LEU A 154 -12.82 -29.95 8.69
C LEU A 154 -12.06 -30.01 7.36
N GLU A 155 -11.95 -31.19 6.74
CA GLU A 155 -11.31 -31.34 5.43
C GLU A 155 -12.09 -30.59 4.33
N GLN A 156 -13.41 -30.72 4.29
CA GLN A 156 -14.23 -29.95 3.35
C GLN A 156 -14.09 -28.44 3.56
N TYR A 157 -14.11 -27.99 4.83
CA TYR A 157 -13.92 -26.58 5.15
C TYR A 157 -12.55 -26.06 4.70
N LYS A 158 -11.50 -26.84 4.94
CA LYS A 158 -10.12 -26.55 4.52
C LYS A 158 -10.03 -26.40 2.99
N ILE A 159 -10.55 -27.38 2.25
CA ILE A 159 -10.55 -27.36 0.78
C ILE A 159 -11.33 -26.16 0.25
N ASN A 160 -12.53 -25.92 0.73
CA ASN A 160 -13.36 -24.78 0.32
C ASN A 160 -12.67 -23.44 0.61
N SER A 161 -12.07 -23.30 1.80
CA SER A 161 -11.35 -22.09 2.19
C SER A 161 -10.15 -21.83 1.29
N ILE A 162 -9.39 -22.86 0.94
CA ILE A 162 -8.26 -22.75 0.00
C ILE A 162 -8.75 -22.32 -1.39
N ILE A 163 -9.83 -22.92 -1.89
CA ILE A 163 -10.41 -22.56 -3.20
C ILE A 163 -10.85 -21.10 -3.20
N ILE A 164 -11.55 -20.65 -2.16
CA ILE A 164 -11.99 -19.24 -2.03
C ILE A 164 -10.80 -18.29 -2.03
N CYS A 165 -9.73 -18.62 -1.29
CA CYS A 165 -8.50 -17.82 -1.27
C CYS A 165 -7.84 -17.75 -2.65
N ILE A 166 -7.75 -18.87 -3.36
CA ILE A 166 -7.16 -18.90 -4.72
C ILE A 166 -7.98 -18.04 -5.67
N VAL A 167 -9.31 -18.18 -5.66
CA VAL A 167 -10.22 -17.38 -6.50
C VAL A 167 -10.08 -15.90 -6.18
N ALA A 168 -10.02 -15.51 -4.90
CA ALA A 168 -9.83 -14.13 -4.47
C ALA A 168 -8.48 -13.56 -4.97
N ILE A 169 -7.40 -14.33 -4.86
CA ILE A 169 -6.07 -13.94 -5.35
C ILE A 169 -6.08 -13.73 -6.87
N ILE A 170 -6.70 -14.64 -7.63
CA ILE A 170 -6.82 -14.53 -9.08
C ILE A 170 -7.62 -13.27 -9.44
N LEU A 171 -8.77 -13.07 -8.82
CA LEU A 171 -9.63 -11.91 -9.06
C LEU A 171 -8.89 -10.60 -8.78
N CYS A 172 -8.21 -10.51 -7.65
CA CYS A 172 -7.41 -9.34 -7.29
C CYS A 172 -6.20 -9.14 -8.21
N SER A 173 -5.58 -10.23 -8.69
CA SER A 173 -4.48 -10.16 -9.66
C SER A 173 -4.92 -9.56 -11.00
N VAL A 174 -6.16 -9.79 -11.42
CA VAL A 174 -6.72 -9.22 -12.66
C VAL A 174 -7.23 -7.79 -12.45
N LEU A 175 -7.94 -7.53 -11.35
CA LEU A 175 -8.55 -6.23 -11.09
C LEU A 175 -7.53 -5.16 -10.66
N SER A 176 -6.51 -5.53 -9.87
CA SER A 176 -5.51 -4.58 -9.35
C SER A 176 -4.79 -3.80 -10.46
N PRO A 177 -4.24 -4.42 -11.53
CA PRO A 177 -3.57 -3.66 -12.58
C PRO A 177 -4.53 -2.76 -13.37
N LEU A 178 -5.81 -3.12 -13.50
CA LEU A 178 -6.84 -2.28 -14.13
C LEU A 178 -7.06 -1.01 -13.31
N LEU A 179 -7.27 -1.14 -11.99
CA LEU A 179 -7.46 -0.01 -11.08
C LEU A 179 -6.23 0.89 -11.02
N ILE A 180 -5.03 0.29 -10.91
CA ILE A 180 -3.77 1.04 -10.85
C ILE A 180 -3.53 1.80 -12.15
N ARG A 181 -3.77 1.19 -13.33
CA ARG A 181 -3.62 1.85 -14.63
C ARG A 181 -4.58 3.02 -14.79
N THR A 182 -5.83 2.88 -14.31
CA THR A 182 -6.82 3.94 -14.37
C THR A 182 -6.39 5.12 -13.50
N GLY A 183 -5.93 4.88 -12.27
CA GLY A 183 -5.43 5.93 -11.38
C GLY A 183 -4.15 6.61 -11.89
N LEU A 184 -3.22 5.84 -12.47
CA LEU A 184 -1.97 6.38 -13.03
C LEU A 184 -2.16 7.10 -14.37
N ARG A 185 -3.27 6.89 -15.07
CA ARG A 185 -3.57 7.55 -16.36
C ARG A 185 -3.61 9.07 -16.22
N GLU A 186 -4.16 9.57 -15.13
CA GLU A 186 -4.23 11.02 -14.87
C GLU A 186 -2.84 11.63 -14.62
N ILE A 187 -1.96 10.90 -13.90
CA ILE A 187 -0.56 11.34 -13.71
C ILE A 187 0.18 11.35 -15.06
N LYS A 188 -0.07 10.36 -15.91
CA LYS A 188 0.57 10.30 -17.23
C LYS A 188 0.08 11.44 -18.15
N LYS A 189 -1.19 11.85 -18.05
CA LYS A 189 -1.69 13.04 -18.77
C LYS A 189 -0.95 14.30 -18.33
N LEU A 190 -0.75 14.50 -17.01
CA LEU A 190 0.02 15.64 -16.48
C LEU A 190 1.46 15.66 -17.01
N SER A 191 2.12 14.49 -17.08
CA SER A 191 3.46 14.36 -17.68
C SER A 191 3.48 14.74 -19.16
N GLY A 192 2.47 14.32 -19.95
CA GLY A 192 2.37 14.68 -21.36
C GLY A 192 2.13 16.18 -21.60
N VAL A 193 1.39 16.83 -20.72
CA VAL A 193 1.21 18.29 -20.78
C VAL A 193 2.55 19.02 -20.58
N THR A 194 3.41 18.51 -19.67
CA THR A 194 4.74 19.11 -19.42
C THR A 194 5.67 19.04 -20.64
N GLU A 195 5.57 17.97 -21.44
CA GLU A 195 6.34 17.83 -22.69
C GLU A 195 5.83 18.73 -23.83
N ALA A 196 4.55 19.09 -23.79
CA ALA A 196 3.89 19.95 -24.79
C ALA A 196 3.85 21.43 -24.41
N LEU A 197 4.51 21.84 -23.31
CA LEU A 197 4.58 23.23 -22.87
C LEU A 197 5.17 24.12 -23.96
N ASN A 198 4.34 25.03 -24.49
CA ASN A 198 4.76 26.03 -25.45
C ASN A 198 4.89 27.37 -24.71
N TYR A 199 6.09 27.95 -24.68
CA TYR A 199 6.40 29.19 -23.96
C TYR A 199 5.64 30.42 -24.49
N ASN A 200 5.07 30.32 -25.69
CA ASN A 200 4.27 31.40 -26.30
C ASN A 200 2.76 31.29 -25.99
N ASP A 201 2.32 30.25 -25.27
CA ASP A 201 0.91 30.05 -24.93
C ASP A 201 0.63 30.46 -23.48
N ASN A 202 -0.05 31.59 -23.29
CA ASN A 202 -0.40 32.11 -21.96
C ASN A 202 -1.60 31.36 -21.31
N ARG A 203 -2.10 30.27 -21.94
CA ARG A 203 -3.17 29.46 -21.37
C ARG A 203 -2.65 28.54 -20.29
N GLU A 204 -3.48 28.31 -19.28
CA GLU A 204 -3.16 27.31 -18.26
C GLU A 204 -3.01 25.94 -18.88
N PRO A 205 -1.82 25.31 -18.79
CA PRO A 205 -1.57 24.01 -19.41
C PRO A 205 -2.37 22.89 -18.77
N VAL A 206 -2.83 23.07 -17.51
CA VAL A 206 -3.58 22.08 -16.74
C VAL A 206 -4.89 22.62 -16.26
N GLU A 207 -6.00 22.00 -16.65
CA GLU A 207 -7.31 22.28 -16.10
C GLU A 207 -7.45 21.64 -14.70
N VAL A 208 -7.15 22.43 -13.67
CA VAL A 208 -7.12 21.96 -12.26
C VAL A 208 -8.48 21.47 -11.76
N SER A 209 -9.59 22.01 -12.32
CA SER A 209 -10.97 21.60 -11.99
C SER A 209 -11.23 20.13 -12.33
N ALA A 210 -10.69 19.65 -13.44
CA ALA A 210 -10.85 18.28 -13.93
C ALA A 210 -9.98 17.24 -13.21
N LEU A 211 -9.04 17.67 -12.38
CA LEU A 211 -8.14 16.77 -11.69
C LEU A 211 -8.78 16.16 -10.41
N PRO A 212 -8.41 14.91 -10.07
CA PRO A 212 -8.68 14.34 -8.75
C PRO A 212 -8.17 15.25 -7.63
N ARG A 213 -8.85 15.21 -6.48
CA ARG A 213 -8.58 16.09 -5.34
C ARG A 213 -7.11 16.05 -4.90
N GLU A 214 -6.51 14.87 -4.94
CA GLU A 214 -5.12 14.60 -4.55
C GLU A 214 -4.10 15.21 -5.53
N LEU A 215 -4.46 15.42 -6.79
CA LEU A 215 -3.60 15.96 -7.83
C LEU A 215 -3.79 17.47 -8.06
N LYS A 216 -4.82 18.10 -7.48
CA LYS A 216 -5.06 19.55 -7.62
C LYS A 216 -3.87 20.41 -7.19
N PRO A 217 -3.21 20.13 -6.04
CA PRO A 217 -2.03 20.93 -5.63
C PRO A 217 -0.88 20.83 -6.64
N LEU A 218 -0.69 19.64 -7.25
CA LEU A 218 0.33 19.44 -8.28
C LEU A 218 0.00 20.20 -9.56
N GLY A 219 -1.27 20.18 -10.00
CA GLY A 219 -1.72 20.95 -11.16
C GLY A 219 -1.56 22.45 -10.96
N GLN A 220 -1.88 22.96 -9.77
CA GLN A 220 -1.69 24.38 -9.42
C GLN A 220 -0.21 24.77 -9.42
N ALA A 221 0.67 23.93 -8.86
CA ALA A 221 2.10 24.18 -8.85
C ALA A 221 2.67 24.21 -10.27
N LEU A 222 2.21 23.30 -11.16
CA LEU A 222 2.62 23.25 -12.56
C LEU A 222 2.17 24.51 -13.31
N ASN A 223 0.91 24.96 -13.15
CA ASN A 223 0.42 26.19 -13.76
C ASN A 223 1.20 27.41 -13.27
N LYS A 224 1.46 27.51 -11.96
CA LYS A 224 2.30 28.60 -11.40
C LYS A 224 3.71 28.63 -11.98
N MET A 225 4.34 27.46 -12.12
CA MET A 225 5.66 27.34 -12.74
C MET A 225 5.62 27.78 -14.22
N HIS A 226 4.61 27.35 -14.97
CA HIS A 226 4.42 27.74 -16.37
C HIS A 226 4.27 29.27 -16.52
N HIS A 227 3.39 29.89 -15.73
CA HIS A 227 3.22 31.36 -15.75
C HIS A 227 4.51 32.11 -15.40
N ALA A 228 5.30 31.61 -14.45
CA ALA A 228 6.59 32.19 -14.13
C ALA A 228 7.56 32.09 -15.32
N LEU A 229 7.64 30.93 -15.97
CA LEU A 229 8.49 30.72 -17.15
C LEU A 229 8.09 31.60 -18.33
N VAL A 230 6.79 31.71 -18.64
CA VAL A 230 6.28 32.58 -19.71
C VAL A 230 6.69 34.03 -19.43
N LYS A 231 6.46 34.51 -18.20
CA LYS A 231 6.83 35.88 -17.79
C LYS A 231 8.34 36.14 -17.88
N ASP A 232 9.14 35.16 -17.47
CA ASP A 232 10.61 35.33 -17.55
C ASP A 232 11.09 35.29 -19.01
N PHE A 233 10.45 34.50 -19.88
CA PHE A 233 10.76 34.49 -21.31
C PHE A 233 10.36 35.82 -21.99
N GLU A 234 9.16 36.35 -21.68
CA GLU A 234 8.72 37.66 -22.17
C GLU A 234 9.72 38.79 -21.77
N ARG A 235 10.16 38.77 -20.51
CA ARG A 235 11.17 39.74 -20.02
C ARG A 235 12.48 39.57 -20.76
N LEU A 236 12.95 38.34 -20.99
CA LEU A 236 14.19 38.09 -21.71
C LEU A 236 14.10 38.54 -23.16
N SER A 237 12.94 38.29 -23.82
CA SER A 237 12.71 38.74 -25.20
C SER A 237 12.73 40.29 -25.28
N GLN A 238 11.99 40.95 -24.41
CA GLN A 238 11.97 42.41 -24.36
C GLN A 238 13.36 42.99 -24.09
N PHE A 239 14.10 42.42 -23.14
CA PHE A 239 15.48 42.83 -22.86
C PHE A 239 16.40 42.67 -24.10
N ALA A 240 16.27 41.57 -24.85
CA ALA A 240 17.04 41.35 -26.07
C ALA A 240 16.69 42.36 -27.17
N ASP A 241 15.40 42.71 -27.31
CA ASP A 241 14.93 43.72 -28.29
C ASP A 241 15.43 45.09 -27.91
N ASP A 242 15.34 45.49 -26.63
CA ASP A 242 15.86 46.79 -26.12
C ASP A 242 17.36 46.91 -26.37
N LEU A 243 18.12 45.83 -26.07
CA LEU A 243 19.56 45.77 -26.34
C LEU A 243 19.89 45.97 -27.81
N ALA A 244 19.14 45.27 -28.67
CA ALA A 244 19.36 45.36 -30.14
C ALA A 244 19.12 46.80 -30.62
N HIS A 245 18.13 47.49 -30.06
CA HIS A 245 17.85 48.90 -30.38
C HIS A 245 18.92 49.83 -29.86
N GLU A 246 19.34 49.72 -28.61
CA GLU A 246 20.35 50.57 -27.98
C GLU A 246 21.75 50.41 -28.61
N LEU A 247 22.10 49.23 -29.12
CA LEU A 247 23.35 48.98 -29.84
C LEU A 247 23.29 49.41 -31.29
N ARG A 248 22.14 49.31 -31.96
CA ARG A 248 21.99 49.64 -33.37
C ARG A 248 22.23 51.11 -33.65
N THR A 249 21.79 51.99 -32.77
CA THR A 249 21.91 53.45 -32.92
C THR A 249 23.35 53.89 -33.00
N PRO A 250 24.24 53.63 -32.03
CA PRO A 250 25.64 54.05 -32.09
C PRO A 250 26.42 53.38 -33.22
N ILE A 251 26.12 52.09 -33.48
CA ILE A 251 26.79 51.38 -34.61
C ILE A 251 26.42 52.01 -35.96
N ASN A 252 25.15 52.37 -36.20
CA ASN A 252 24.74 53.06 -37.40
C ASN A 252 25.33 54.46 -37.52
N ALA A 253 25.48 55.21 -36.41
CA ALA A 253 26.11 56.50 -36.35
C ALA A 253 27.60 56.39 -36.76
N LEU A 254 28.35 55.44 -36.19
CA LEU A 254 29.73 55.13 -36.55
C LEU A 254 29.87 54.75 -38.03
N LEU A 255 28.99 53.85 -38.51
CA LEU A 255 28.99 53.45 -39.91
C LEU A 255 28.75 54.63 -40.85
N GLY A 256 27.72 55.43 -40.60
CA GLY A 256 27.37 56.60 -41.41
C GLY A 256 28.48 57.66 -41.40
N GLN A 257 29.04 57.97 -40.24
CA GLN A 257 30.12 58.93 -40.13
C GLN A 257 31.37 58.47 -40.90
N ASN A 258 31.75 57.22 -40.79
CA ASN A 258 32.89 56.65 -41.54
C ASN A 258 32.62 56.62 -43.04
N GLN A 259 31.40 56.24 -43.49
CA GLN A 259 31.04 56.26 -44.92
C GLN A 259 31.11 57.68 -45.51
N VAL A 260 30.59 58.66 -44.78
CA VAL A 260 30.66 60.05 -45.21
C VAL A 260 32.09 60.53 -45.26
N THR A 261 32.93 60.19 -44.26
CA THR A 261 34.36 60.59 -44.24
C THR A 261 35.16 59.98 -45.37
N LEU A 262 34.85 58.74 -45.78
CA LEU A 262 35.48 58.02 -46.88
C LEU A 262 34.97 58.42 -48.27
N SER A 263 33.78 59.04 -48.38
CA SER A 263 33.18 59.41 -49.64
C SER A 263 33.95 60.47 -50.47
N GLN A 264 34.81 61.23 -49.82
CA GLN A 264 35.67 62.22 -50.48
C GLN A 264 36.97 62.42 -49.71
N THR A 265 38.02 62.95 -50.41
CA THR A 265 39.30 63.25 -49.77
C THR A 265 39.13 64.36 -48.71
N ARG A 266 39.62 64.13 -47.52
CA ARG A 266 39.53 65.03 -46.35
C ARG A 266 40.93 65.50 -45.93
N SER A 267 40.99 66.57 -45.16
CA SER A 267 42.20 66.98 -44.48
C SER A 267 42.60 66.02 -43.36
N ILE A 268 43.89 65.96 -43.02
CA ILE A 268 44.35 65.10 -41.88
C ILE A 268 43.65 65.49 -40.60
N ALA A 269 43.40 66.77 -40.33
CA ALA A 269 42.66 67.20 -39.16
C ALA A 269 41.22 66.73 -39.11
N GLU A 270 40.53 66.63 -40.26
CA GLU A 270 39.16 66.07 -40.31
C GLU A 270 39.14 64.53 -40.06
N TYR A 271 40.16 63.84 -40.61
CA TYR A 271 40.28 62.36 -40.30
C TYR A 271 40.57 62.16 -38.80
N GLN A 272 41.47 62.97 -38.18
CA GLN A 272 41.74 62.85 -36.76
C GLN A 272 40.51 63.15 -35.92
N LYS A 273 39.69 64.16 -36.28
CA LYS A 273 38.45 64.48 -35.60
C LYS A 273 37.43 63.34 -35.71
N THR A 274 37.29 62.70 -36.86
CA THR A 274 36.41 61.56 -37.07
C THR A 274 36.86 60.37 -36.23
N ILE A 275 38.19 60.10 -36.22
CA ILE A 275 38.74 59.01 -35.39
C ILE A 275 38.52 59.24 -33.91
N ALA A 276 38.71 60.47 -33.41
CA ALA A 276 38.45 60.82 -32.03
C ALA A 276 36.99 60.62 -31.65
N GLY A 277 36.04 61.09 -32.49
CA GLY A 277 34.61 60.82 -32.30
C GLY A 277 34.24 59.37 -32.33
N ASN A 278 34.87 58.56 -33.20
CA ASN A 278 34.66 57.09 -33.24
C ASN A 278 35.15 56.42 -31.94
N ILE A 279 36.27 56.89 -31.36
CA ILE A 279 36.80 56.35 -30.11
C ILE A 279 35.80 56.64 -28.97
N GLU A 280 35.28 57.87 -28.88
CA GLU A 280 34.31 58.29 -27.88
C GLU A 280 33.04 57.44 -27.97
N GLU A 281 32.53 57.18 -29.17
CA GLU A 281 31.34 56.37 -29.39
C GLU A 281 31.56 54.87 -29.07
N LEU A 282 32.75 54.31 -29.36
CA LEU A 282 33.14 52.96 -28.95
C LEU A 282 33.27 52.82 -27.43
N GLU A 283 33.78 53.85 -26.74
CA GLU A 283 33.82 53.90 -25.25
C GLU A 283 32.39 53.93 -24.67
N ASN A 284 31.46 54.66 -25.31
CA ASN A 284 30.06 54.66 -24.92
C ASN A 284 29.43 53.27 -25.07
N ILE A 285 29.69 52.57 -26.17
CA ILE A 285 29.23 51.16 -26.37
C ILE A 285 29.83 50.25 -25.31
N SER A 286 31.13 50.41 -25.00
CA SER A 286 31.77 49.60 -23.95
C SER A 286 31.12 49.82 -22.59
N ARG A 287 30.86 51.07 -22.19
CA ARG A 287 30.14 51.40 -20.93
C ARG A 287 28.72 50.84 -20.92
N LEU A 288 28.01 50.90 -22.04
CA LEU A 288 26.67 50.31 -22.18
C LEU A 288 26.71 48.79 -21.94
N THR A 289 27.66 48.07 -22.56
CA THR A 289 27.81 46.62 -22.36
C THR A 289 28.16 46.24 -20.92
N GLU A 290 29.02 47.03 -20.24
CA GLU A 290 29.33 46.83 -18.81
C GLU A 290 28.10 47.01 -17.93
N ASN A 291 27.30 48.07 -18.18
CA ASN A 291 26.06 48.31 -17.44
C ASN A 291 25.05 47.17 -17.63
N ILE A 292 24.94 46.63 -18.85
CA ILE A 292 24.09 45.48 -19.17
C ILE A 292 24.53 44.23 -18.41
N LEU A 293 25.84 43.94 -18.42
CA LEU A 293 26.41 42.82 -17.66
C LEU A 293 26.22 42.98 -16.16
N PHE A 294 26.30 44.20 -15.65
CA PHE A 294 26.00 44.49 -14.25
C PHE A 294 24.55 44.22 -13.91
N LEU A 295 23.59 44.70 -14.73
CA LEU A 295 22.15 44.44 -14.54
C LEU A 295 21.84 42.96 -14.61
N ALA A 296 22.39 42.24 -15.60
CA ALA A 296 22.20 40.79 -15.74
C ALA A 296 22.74 39.96 -14.56
N ARG A 297 23.77 40.48 -13.86
CA ARG A 297 24.32 39.88 -12.65
C ARG A 297 23.54 40.29 -11.38
N ALA A 298 23.04 41.52 -11.32
CA ALA A 298 22.24 42.01 -10.19
C ALA A 298 20.89 41.31 -10.05
N ASP A 299 20.29 40.90 -11.16
CA ASP A 299 19.01 40.16 -11.19
C ASP A 299 19.12 38.68 -10.67
N LYS A 300 20.32 38.12 -10.68
CA LYS A 300 20.64 36.91 -9.96
C LYS A 300 20.89 37.24 -8.49
N ASN A 301 19.92 37.13 -7.62
CA ASN A 301 19.88 37.31 -6.15
C ASN A 301 21.18 36.96 -5.35
N ASN A 302 22.35 36.94 -5.97
CA ASN A 302 23.64 36.54 -5.42
C ASN A 302 24.70 37.67 -5.44
N VAL A 303 24.33 38.91 -5.73
CA VAL A 303 25.24 40.00 -5.42
C VAL A 303 25.15 40.20 -3.91
N LEU A 304 26.11 39.66 -3.19
CA LEU A 304 26.41 40.08 -1.82
C LEU A 304 26.75 41.59 -1.87
N VAL A 305 25.72 42.43 -1.84
CA VAL A 305 25.88 43.85 -1.64
C VAL A 305 26.41 43.99 -0.21
N LYS A 306 27.70 44.27 -0.08
CA LYS A 306 28.25 44.69 1.19
C LYS A 306 27.56 46.01 1.53
N LEU A 307 26.62 45.95 2.45
CA LEU A 307 25.95 47.14 2.97
C LEU A 307 26.90 47.79 3.97
N ASP A 308 27.60 48.83 3.54
CA ASP A 308 28.37 49.69 4.43
C ASP A 308 27.47 50.83 4.90
N ALA A 309 27.59 51.18 6.16
CA ALA A 309 26.84 52.30 6.72
C ALA A 309 27.38 53.62 6.12
N LEU A 310 26.59 54.26 5.27
CA LEU A 310 26.93 55.48 4.56
C LEU A 310 26.23 56.68 5.21
N SER A 311 26.98 57.70 5.52
CA SER A 311 26.41 58.99 5.96
C SER A 311 25.95 59.77 4.73
N LEU A 312 24.64 59.84 4.48
CA LEU A 312 24.06 60.55 3.33
C LEU A 312 24.52 62.02 3.28
N ASN A 313 24.64 62.74 4.44
CA ASN A 313 25.05 64.09 4.50
C ASN A 313 26.50 64.30 3.99
N LYS A 314 27.40 63.39 4.33
CA LYS A 314 28.77 63.41 3.92
C LYS A 314 28.97 63.19 2.42
N GLU A 315 28.13 62.25 1.84
CA GLU A 315 28.19 62.05 0.40
C GLU A 315 27.58 63.18 -0.41
N VAL A 316 26.52 63.83 0.11
CA VAL A 316 25.94 65.01 -0.52
C VAL A 316 26.95 66.23 -0.45
N GLU A 317 27.65 66.40 0.65
CA GLU A 317 28.73 67.43 0.76
C GLU A 317 29.84 67.13 -0.24
N ASN A 318 30.34 65.91 -0.33
CA ASN A 318 31.34 65.47 -1.31
C ASN A 318 30.91 65.75 -2.76
N LEU A 319 29.65 65.57 -3.07
CA LEU A 319 29.05 65.72 -4.39
C LEU A 319 28.92 67.27 -4.71
N LEU A 320 28.55 68.07 -3.75
CA LEU A 320 28.51 69.55 -3.87
C LEU A 320 29.88 70.14 -4.06
N ASP A 321 30.88 69.71 -3.31
CA ASP A 321 32.25 70.09 -3.49
C ASP A 321 32.79 69.73 -4.87
N TYR A 322 32.51 68.55 -5.37
CA TYR A 322 32.89 68.13 -6.72
C TYR A 322 32.23 68.97 -7.81
N LEU A 323 30.95 69.33 -7.66
CA LEU A 323 30.26 70.25 -8.59
C LEU A 323 30.70 71.72 -8.54
N GLN A 324 31.29 72.17 -7.44
CA GLN A 324 31.86 73.49 -7.35
C GLN A 324 33.24 73.69 -8.09
N TYR A 325 33.92 72.58 -8.38
CA TYR A 325 35.15 72.50 -9.15
C TYR A 325 34.99 72.34 -10.66
N LEU A 326 33.74 72.08 -11.15
CA LEU A 326 33.37 72.04 -12.56
C LEU A 326 32.85 73.40 -13.07
#